data_02137163d31957154949c2b3d995cb25
#
_entry.id   02137163d31957154949c2b3d995cb25
#
_cell.length_a   1.000
_cell.length_b   1.000
_cell.length_c   1.000
_cell.angle_alpha   90.00
_cell.angle_beta   90.00
_cell.angle_gamma   90.00
#
_symmetry.space_group_name_H-M   'P 1'
#
loop_
_entity.id
_entity.type
_entity.pdbx_description
1 polymer ?
#
loop_
_entity_poly.entity_id
_entity_poly.type
_entity_poly.pdbx_seq_one_letter_code
_entity_poly.pdbx_strand_id
1 'polypeptide(L)'
;LKNKWPKSLAELCDVLTHELLRNKHDESNAAALASKLAGALAHYMGGRAVYLPTGDTLFQALRNNALYNDWKGRNIDELSRKYGLSNPQVYAVIKEQRALHRKRHQPDMFE
;
A
#
# COMPACT_ATOMS: atom_id res chain seq x y z
N LEU A 1 -13.84 -16.79 -12.28
CA LEU A 1 -13.82 -16.25 -11.91
C LEU A 1 -14.20 -15.58 -11.76
N LYS A 2 -14.74 -15.80 -11.67
CA LYS A 2 -14.91 -14.85 -11.64
C LYS A 2 -14.18 -14.04 -10.97
N ASN A 3 -13.57 -13.46 -11.39
CA ASN A 3 -12.59 -12.83 -10.82
C ASN A 3 -12.99 -11.70 -10.06
N LYS A 4 -12.29 -11.38 -9.04
CA LYS A 4 -12.58 -10.30 -8.18
C LYS A 4 -11.80 -9.09 -8.51
N TRP A 5 -10.85 -9.25 -9.40
CA TRP A 5 -10.06 -8.16 -9.94
C TRP A 5 -10.78 -7.54 -11.09
N PRO A 6 -10.42 -6.37 -11.51
CA PRO A 6 -10.85 -5.85 -12.81
C PRO A 6 -10.64 -6.91 -13.87
N LYS A 7 -11.60 -7.05 -14.73
CA LYS A 7 -11.55 -8.13 -15.70
C LYS A 7 -10.44 -7.97 -16.70
N SER A 8 -9.90 -6.76 -16.81
CA SER A 8 -8.87 -6.53 -17.77
C SER A 8 -7.91 -5.48 -17.20
N LEU A 9 -6.75 -5.43 -17.79
CA LEU A 9 -5.76 -4.44 -17.44
C LEU A 9 -6.28 -3.03 -17.71
N ALA A 10 -7.12 -2.89 -18.75
CA ALA A 10 -7.72 -1.60 -19.05
C ALA A 10 -8.61 -1.11 -17.91
N GLU A 11 -9.37 -2.03 -17.34
CA GLU A 11 -10.26 -1.69 -16.24
C GLU A 11 -9.46 -1.25 -15.01
N LEU A 12 -8.35 -1.92 -14.75
CA LEU A 12 -7.46 -1.54 -13.66
C LEU A 12 -6.89 -0.15 -13.90
N CYS A 13 -6.47 0.13 -15.14
CA CYS A 13 -5.97 1.45 -15.48
C CYS A 13 -7.02 2.52 -15.25
N ASP A 14 -8.28 2.23 -15.58
CA ASP A 14 -9.37 3.18 -15.37
C ASP A 14 -9.55 3.50 -13.88
N VAL A 15 -9.51 2.48 -13.05
CA VAL A 15 -9.66 2.68 -11.60
C VAL A 15 -8.53 3.55 -11.07
N LEU A 16 -7.31 3.26 -11.48
CA LEU A 16 -6.16 4.03 -11.03
C LEU A 16 -6.20 5.46 -11.56
N THR A 17 -6.63 5.64 -12.80
CA THR A 17 -6.75 6.97 -13.37
C THR A 17 -7.74 7.82 -12.59
N HIS A 18 -8.91 7.24 -12.27
CA HIS A 18 -9.91 7.95 -11.50
C HIS A 18 -9.36 8.39 -10.15
N GLU A 19 -8.64 7.52 -9.49
CA GLU A 19 -8.09 7.86 -8.18
C GLU A 19 -7.04 8.95 -8.27
N LEU A 20 -6.21 8.91 -9.30
CA LEU A 20 -5.20 9.94 -9.49
C LEU A 20 -5.85 11.29 -9.78
N LEU A 21 -6.92 11.30 -10.57
CA LEU A 21 -7.65 12.54 -10.85
C LEU A 21 -8.25 13.11 -9.57
N ARG A 22 -8.77 12.26 -8.70
CA ARG A 22 -9.29 12.70 -7.42
C ARG A 22 -8.22 13.36 -6.57
N ASN A 23 -6.97 12.98 -6.76
CA ASN A 23 -5.84 13.54 -6.03
C ASN A 23 -5.15 14.64 -6.81
N LYS A 24 -5.87 15.23 -7.74
CA LYS A 24 -5.46 16.47 -8.44
C LYS A 24 -4.33 16.32 -9.43
N HIS A 25 -4.11 15.12 -9.92
CA HIS A 25 -3.22 14.95 -11.07
C HIS A 25 -3.98 15.37 -12.33
N ASP A 26 -3.31 15.95 -13.29
CA ASP A 26 -4.01 16.34 -14.51
C ASP A 26 -4.29 15.10 -15.35
N GLU A 27 -5.18 15.27 -16.32
CA GLU A 27 -5.70 14.15 -17.09
C GLU A 27 -4.61 13.35 -17.80
N SER A 28 -3.72 14.07 -18.43
CA SER A 28 -2.65 13.46 -19.19
C SER A 28 -1.69 12.68 -18.31
N ASN A 29 -1.26 13.30 -17.20
CA ASN A 29 -0.35 12.65 -16.26
C ASN A 29 -1.01 11.50 -15.54
N ALA A 30 -2.30 11.63 -15.21
CA ALA A 30 -3.00 10.58 -14.51
C ALA A 30 -3.06 9.30 -15.34
N ALA A 31 -3.38 9.43 -16.63
CA ALA A 31 -3.47 8.28 -17.50
C ALA A 31 -2.11 7.60 -17.67
N ALA A 32 -1.06 8.39 -17.87
CA ALA A 32 0.28 7.86 -18.04
C ALA A 32 0.77 7.15 -16.79
N LEU A 33 0.54 7.77 -15.63
CA LEU A 33 0.96 7.21 -14.36
C LEU A 33 0.18 5.95 -14.04
N ALA A 34 -1.13 5.95 -14.32
CA ALA A 34 -1.96 4.78 -14.09
C ALA A 34 -1.47 3.59 -14.89
N SER A 35 -1.06 3.80 -16.14
CA SER A 35 -0.53 2.72 -16.96
C SER A 35 0.75 2.15 -16.38
N LYS A 36 1.62 3.01 -15.89
CA LYS A 36 2.87 2.55 -15.28
C LYS A 36 2.60 1.76 -14.01
N LEU A 37 1.67 2.24 -13.18
CA LEU A 37 1.33 1.56 -11.95
C LEU A 37 0.68 0.20 -12.21
N ALA A 38 -0.24 0.16 -13.18
CA ALA A 38 -0.89 -1.09 -13.54
C ALA A 38 0.12 -2.10 -14.07
N GLY A 39 1.06 -1.63 -14.88
CA GLY A 39 2.11 -2.49 -15.41
C GLY A 39 2.99 -3.06 -14.31
N ALA A 40 3.35 -2.21 -13.34
CA ALA A 40 4.17 -2.66 -12.23
C ALA A 40 3.43 -3.69 -11.38
N LEU A 41 2.14 -3.46 -11.13
CA LEU A 41 1.34 -4.42 -10.39
C LEU A 41 1.22 -5.74 -11.12
N ALA A 42 0.95 -5.69 -12.41
CA ALA A 42 0.81 -6.90 -13.20
C ALA A 42 2.11 -7.68 -13.21
N HIS A 43 3.22 -7.00 -13.32
CA HIS A 43 4.53 -7.66 -13.31
C HIS A 43 4.79 -8.32 -11.95
N TYR A 44 4.48 -7.61 -10.87
CA TYR A 44 4.70 -8.15 -9.53
C TYR A 44 3.79 -9.33 -9.23
N MET A 45 2.54 -9.22 -9.63
CA MET A 45 1.52 -10.23 -9.29
C MET A 45 1.36 -11.31 -10.33
N GLY A 46 2.05 -11.18 -11.46
CA GLY A 46 1.82 -12.08 -12.58
C GLY A 46 1.87 -13.54 -12.18
N GLY A 47 0.80 -14.25 -12.47
CA GLY A 47 0.71 -15.66 -12.20
C GLY A 47 0.42 -16.03 -10.76
N ARG A 48 0.22 -15.05 -9.87
CA ARG A 48 -0.01 -15.33 -8.47
C ARG A 48 -1.40 -14.92 -8.04
N ALA A 49 -1.97 -15.66 -7.11
CA ALA A 49 -3.21 -15.28 -6.48
C ALA A 49 -2.88 -14.39 -5.28
N VAL A 50 -3.50 -13.23 -5.21
CA VAL A 50 -3.21 -12.27 -4.16
C VAL A 50 -4.51 -11.87 -3.49
N TYR A 51 -4.55 -11.94 -2.18
CA TYR A 51 -5.69 -11.48 -1.42
C TYR A 51 -5.55 -9.99 -1.14
N LEU A 52 -6.60 -9.25 -1.43
CA LEU A 52 -6.63 -7.83 -1.13
C LEU A 52 -7.71 -7.59 -0.08
N PRO A 53 -7.33 -7.14 1.10
CA PRO A 53 -8.34 -6.84 2.13
C PRO A 53 -9.14 -5.61 1.76
N THR A 54 -10.31 -5.48 2.36
CA THR A 54 -11.17 -4.32 2.16
C THR A 54 -11.59 -3.78 3.50
N GLY A 55 -12.27 -2.62 3.51
CA GLY A 55 -12.84 -2.04 4.70
C GLY A 55 -11.81 -1.69 5.74
N ASP A 56 -12.14 -1.95 7.00
CA ASP A 56 -11.30 -1.54 8.12
C ASP A 56 -9.92 -2.20 8.09
N THR A 57 -9.85 -3.44 7.64
CA THR A 57 -8.57 -4.13 7.55
C THR A 57 -7.64 -3.41 6.58
N LEU A 58 -8.18 -3.00 5.44
CA LEU A 58 -7.40 -2.26 4.46
C LEU A 58 -6.96 -0.91 5.02
N PHE A 59 -7.88 -0.18 5.66
CA PHE A 59 -7.54 1.13 6.23
C PHE A 59 -6.47 1.01 7.29
N GLN A 60 -6.55 -0.03 8.14
CA GLN A 60 -5.54 -0.24 9.16
C GLN A 60 -4.17 -0.54 8.55
N ALA A 61 -4.15 -1.36 7.51
CA ALA A 61 -2.90 -1.70 6.85
C ALA A 61 -2.27 -0.47 6.22
N LEU A 62 -3.06 0.35 5.55
CA LEU A 62 -2.56 1.57 4.93
C LEU A 62 -2.09 2.57 5.99
N ARG A 63 -2.84 2.73 7.07
CA ARG A 63 -2.47 3.60 8.17
C ARG A 63 -1.14 3.15 8.79
N ASN A 64 -1.02 1.86 9.03
CA ASN A 64 0.18 1.32 9.68
C ASN A 64 1.41 1.53 8.80
N ASN A 65 1.25 1.35 7.51
CA ASN A 65 2.35 1.59 6.59
C ASN A 65 2.74 3.06 6.56
N ALA A 66 1.76 3.95 6.55
CA ALA A 66 2.02 5.40 6.55
C ALA A 66 2.71 5.82 7.86
N LEU A 67 2.25 5.27 8.98
CA LEU A 67 2.85 5.57 10.27
C LEU A 67 4.31 5.16 10.29
N TYR A 68 4.61 3.97 9.78
CA TYR A 68 5.98 3.50 9.75
C TYR A 68 6.86 4.38 8.87
N ASN A 69 6.33 4.83 7.74
CA ASN A 69 7.07 5.72 6.86
C ASN A 69 7.34 7.08 7.51
N ASP A 70 6.47 7.50 8.40
CA ASP A 70 6.64 8.77 9.14
C ASP A 70 7.55 8.63 10.36
N TRP A 71 7.87 7.42 10.76
CA TRP A 71 8.66 7.18 11.95
C TRP A 71 10.11 7.56 11.72
N LYS A 72 10.65 8.36 12.62
CA LYS A 72 12.03 8.86 12.52
C LYS A 72 12.92 8.36 13.63
N GLY A 73 12.50 7.34 14.33
CA GLY A 73 13.28 6.73 15.40
C GLY A 73 12.86 7.16 16.79
N ARG A 74 12.31 8.36 16.96
CA ARG A 74 11.94 8.85 18.28
C ARG A 74 10.76 9.79 18.31
N ASN A 75 10.03 9.90 17.23
CA ASN A 75 8.89 10.83 17.17
C ASN A 75 7.59 10.14 17.54
N ILE A 76 7.63 9.37 18.63
CA ILE A 76 6.46 8.56 19.04
C ILE A 76 5.26 9.43 19.39
N ASP A 77 5.50 10.51 20.17
CA ASP A 77 4.39 11.38 20.57
C ASP A 77 3.75 12.05 19.38
N GLU A 78 4.56 12.45 18.43
CA GLU A 78 4.05 13.05 17.19
C GLU A 78 3.16 12.06 16.43
N LEU A 79 3.61 10.82 16.30
CA LEU A 79 2.86 9.79 15.61
C LEU A 79 1.57 9.46 16.36
N SER A 80 1.66 9.41 17.68
CA SER A 80 0.48 9.17 18.50
C SER A 80 -0.60 10.21 18.21
N ARG A 81 -0.22 11.47 18.18
CA ARG A 81 -1.18 12.54 17.92
C ARG A 81 -1.70 12.51 16.49
N LYS A 82 -0.79 12.32 15.53
CA LYS A 82 -1.18 12.35 14.11
C LYS A 82 -2.14 11.23 13.76
N TYR A 83 -1.92 10.04 14.29
CA TYR A 83 -2.72 8.87 13.91
C TYR A 83 -3.79 8.50 14.93
N GLY A 84 -3.88 9.25 16.03
CA GLY A 84 -4.91 8.99 17.02
C GLY A 84 -4.74 7.67 17.75
N LEU A 85 -3.50 7.29 18.03
CA LEU A 85 -3.19 6.05 18.71
C LEU A 85 -2.45 6.33 20.00
N SER A 86 -2.52 5.41 20.94
CA SER A 86 -1.72 5.52 22.15
C SER A 86 -0.26 5.20 21.81
N ASN A 87 0.64 5.62 22.71
CA ASN A 87 2.05 5.31 22.50
C ASN A 87 2.32 3.81 22.39
N PRO A 88 1.74 2.97 23.28
CA PRO A 88 1.92 1.52 23.12
C PRO A 88 1.45 1.01 21.78
N GLN A 89 0.34 1.55 21.26
CA GLN A 89 -0.15 1.14 19.95
C GLN A 89 0.81 1.54 18.86
N VAL A 90 1.39 2.75 18.96
CA VAL A 90 2.39 3.18 17.98
C VAL A 90 3.59 2.24 17.99
N TYR A 91 4.08 1.89 19.18
CA TYR A 91 5.20 0.97 19.29
C TYR A 91 4.87 -0.39 18.67
N ALA A 92 3.65 -0.88 18.90
CA ALA A 92 3.23 -2.16 18.36
C ALA A 92 3.22 -2.13 16.84
N VAL A 93 2.73 -1.03 16.26
CA VAL A 93 2.72 -0.89 14.81
C VAL A 93 4.14 -0.87 14.25
N ILE A 94 5.03 -0.10 14.90
CA ILE A 94 6.41 -0.02 14.44
C ILE A 94 7.08 -1.39 14.49
N LYS A 95 6.87 -2.12 15.58
CA LYS A 95 7.45 -3.45 15.72
C LYS A 95 6.99 -4.38 14.60
N GLU A 96 5.70 -4.38 14.34
CA GLU A 96 5.13 -5.22 13.29
C GLU A 96 5.66 -4.84 11.92
N GLN A 97 5.69 -3.54 11.63
CA GLN A 97 6.14 -3.07 10.33
C GLN A 97 7.63 -3.33 10.13
N ARG A 98 8.43 -3.19 11.19
CA ARG A 98 9.85 -3.52 11.10
C ARG A 98 10.07 -4.99 10.74
N ALA A 99 9.29 -5.87 11.35
CA ALA A 99 9.38 -7.29 11.05
C ALA A 99 8.99 -7.56 9.59
N LEU A 100 7.93 -6.92 9.11
CA LEU A 100 7.49 -7.09 7.74
C LEU A 100 8.53 -6.58 6.75
N HIS A 101 9.09 -5.41 7.01
CA HIS A 101 10.09 -4.82 6.12
C HIS A 101 11.37 -5.63 6.12
N ARG A 102 11.80 -6.10 7.27
CA ARG A 102 13.00 -6.92 7.35
C ARG A 102 12.82 -8.20 6.57
N LYS A 103 11.67 -8.85 6.71
CA LYS A 103 11.39 -10.07 5.99
C LYS A 103 11.39 -9.83 4.49
N ARG A 104 10.81 -8.71 4.07
CA ARG A 104 10.70 -8.40 2.65
C ARG A 104 12.06 -8.12 2.01
N HIS A 105 12.97 -7.49 2.77
CA HIS A 105 14.28 -7.13 2.23
C HIS A 105 15.36 -8.19 2.47
N GLN A 106 15.03 -9.21 3.23
CA GLN A 106 15.98 -10.26 3.50
C GLN A 106 15.96 -11.27 2.36
N PRO A 107 17.11 -11.56 1.76
CA PRO A 107 17.12 -12.55 0.67
C PRO A 107 16.65 -13.91 1.15
N ASP A 108 15.91 -14.58 0.31
CA ASP A 108 15.46 -15.92 0.59
C ASP A 108 16.66 -16.84 0.42
N MET A 109 16.91 -17.67 1.41
CA MET A 109 18.06 -18.56 1.36
C MET A 109 17.96 -19.60 0.26
N PHE A 110 16.78 -19.82 -0.25
CA PHE A 110 16.56 -20.85 -1.25
C PHE A 110 16.40 -20.30 -2.65
N GLU A 111 16.74 -19.07 -2.84
CA GLU A 111 16.69 -18.46 -4.19
C GLU A 111 18.06 -18.34 -4.79
#